data_79570d42760d0894dc895dc850e68869
#
_entry.id   79570d42760d0894dc895dc850e68869
#
_cell.length_a   1.000
_cell.length_b   1.000
_cell.length_c   1.000
_cell.angle_alpha   90.00
_cell.angle_beta   90.00
_cell.angle_gamma   90.00
#
_symmetry.space_group_name_H-M   'P 1'
#
loop_
_entity.id
_entity.type
_entity.pdbx_description
1 polymer ?
#
loop_
_entity_poly.entity_id
_entity_poly.type
_entity_poly.pdbx_seq_one_letter_code
_entity_poly.pdbx_strand_id
1 'polypeptide(L)'
;NKKASIVFKKSIDYYPFKLDENLKVIKIIKNSANKIGIESKNVHVNGGLDANWLIKNGIPTVTFGNGHYNPHSLDEYLDIQEYEDSCRLAISIATR
;
A
#
# COMPACT_ATOMS: atom_id res chain seq x y z
N ASN A 1 -4.37 -49.16 -15.23
CA ASN A 1 -5.02 -47.84 -14.96
C ASN A 1 -4.12 -46.99 -14.07
N LYS A 2 -3.53 -45.93 -14.64
CA LYS A 2 -2.76 -44.95 -13.86
C LYS A 2 -3.74 -43.89 -13.33
N LYS A 3 -3.74 -43.64 -12.00
CA LYS A 3 -4.52 -42.60 -11.36
C LYS A 3 -3.59 -41.42 -11.05
N ALA A 4 -3.98 -40.22 -11.42
CA ALA A 4 -3.32 -38.99 -10.96
C ALA A 4 -3.75 -38.68 -9.54
N SER A 5 -2.84 -38.21 -8.72
CA SER A 5 -3.16 -37.67 -7.40
C SER A 5 -2.61 -36.26 -7.29
N ILE A 6 -3.35 -35.39 -6.59
CA ILE A 6 -2.96 -34.01 -6.33
C ILE A 6 -2.97 -33.81 -4.82
N VAL A 7 -1.85 -33.33 -4.29
CA VAL A 7 -1.73 -32.95 -2.88
C VAL A 7 -1.65 -31.43 -2.81
N PHE A 8 -2.64 -30.80 -2.16
CA PHE A 8 -2.63 -29.37 -1.90
C PHE A 8 -2.06 -29.08 -0.51
N LYS A 9 -1.00 -28.27 -0.49
CA LYS A 9 -0.55 -27.61 0.75
C LYS A 9 -0.90 -26.13 0.64
N LYS A 10 -1.62 -25.60 1.63
CA LYS A 10 -2.11 -24.22 1.64
C LYS A 10 -1.54 -23.49 2.85
N SER A 11 -1.03 -22.29 2.61
CA SER A 11 -0.73 -21.28 3.62
C SER A 11 -1.37 -19.96 3.22
N ILE A 12 -1.64 -19.10 4.21
CA ILE A 12 -2.15 -17.74 3.98
C ILE A 12 -1.00 -16.79 4.28
N ASP A 13 -0.51 -16.11 3.23
CA ASP A 13 0.60 -15.17 3.37
C ASP A 13 0.10 -13.78 3.74
N TYR A 14 -1.08 -13.37 3.23
CA TYR A 14 -1.65 -12.05 3.47
C TYR A 14 -3.16 -12.12 3.69
N TYR A 15 -3.67 -11.27 4.58
CA TYR A 15 -5.09 -11.06 4.79
C TYR A 15 -5.51 -9.77 4.09
N PRO A 16 -6.55 -9.81 3.21
CA PRO A 16 -7.06 -8.59 2.59
C PRO A 16 -7.66 -7.67 3.64
N PHE A 17 -7.60 -6.38 3.40
CA PHE A 17 -8.22 -5.39 4.27
C PHE A 17 -8.79 -4.22 3.46
N LYS A 18 -9.72 -3.51 4.07
CA LYS A 18 -10.24 -2.23 3.62
C LYS A 18 -10.26 -1.29 4.80
N LEU A 19 -9.73 -0.09 4.62
CA LEU A 19 -9.74 0.93 5.65
C LEU A 19 -10.98 1.80 5.52
N ASP A 20 -11.56 2.17 6.65
CA ASP A 20 -12.60 3.21 6.71
C ASP A 20 -11.94 4.57 6.49
N GLU A 21 -12.50 5.38 5.59
CA GLU A 21 -12.00 6.71 5.25
C GLU A 21 -11.97 7.68 6.43
N ASN A 22 -12.74 7.41 7.48
CA ASN A 22 -12.79 8.21 8.69
C ASN A 22 -11.65 7.93 9.68
N LEU A 23 -10.84 6.89 9.42
CA LEU A 23 -9.72 6.55 10.29
C LEU A 23 -8.72 7.71 10.39
N LYS A 24 -8.19 7.90 11.60
CA LYS A 24 -7.21 8.96 11.89
C LYS A 24 -6.00 8.91 10.96
N VAL A 25 -5.49 7.72 10.65
CA VAL A 25 -4.33 7.54 9.75
C VAL A 25 -4.61 8.05 8.33
N ILE A 26 -5.83 7.85 7.81
CA ILE A 26 -6.25 8.37 6.50
C ILE A 26 -6.31 9.91 6.53
N LYS A 27 -6.90 10.47 7.58
CA LYS A 27 -6.99 11.93 7.75
C LYS A 27 -5.60 12.57 7.87
N ILE A 28 -4.68 11.94 8.57
CA ILE A 28 -3.29 12.42 8.70
C ILE A 28 -2.62 12.51 7.32
N ILE A 29 -2.68 11.45 6.51
CA ILE A 29 -2.08 11.45 5.17
C ILE A 29 -2.71 12.51 4.29
N LYS A 30 -4.06 12.57 4.22
CA LYS A 30 -4.77 13.57 3.39
C LYS A 30 -4.40 15.00 3.79
N ASN A 31 -4.36 15.30 5.08
CA ASN A 31 -3.98 16.62 5.56
C ASN A 31 -2.52 16.96 5.25
N SER A 32 -1.61 15.99 5.40
CA SER A 32 -0.19 16.18 5.12
C SER A 32 0.06 16.38 3.62
N ALA A 33 -0.65 15.65 2.76
CA ALA A 33 -0.60 15.83 1.31
C ALA A 33 -1.11 17.23 0.91
N ASN A 34 -2.26 17.64 1.43
CA ASN A 34 -2.84 18.97 1.15
C ASN A 34 -1.89 20.10 1.55
N LYS A 35 -1.18 20.00 2.69
CA LYS A 35 -0.21 21.01 3.14
C LYS A 35 0.92 21.27 2.14
N ILE A 36 1.28 20.28 1.37
CA ILE A 36 2.37 20.37 0.38
C ILE A 36 1.88 20.41 -1.07
N GLY A 37 0.55 20.60 -1.26
CA GLY A 37 -0.05 20.75 -2.58
C GLY A 37 -0.20 19.48 -3.38
N ILE A 38 -0.18 18.31 -2.74
CA ILE A 38 -0.37 17.01 -3.39
C ILE A 38 -1.83 16.58 -3.26
N GLU A 39 -2.48 16.33 -4.40
CA GLU A 39 -3.80 15.72 -4.42
C GLU A 39 -3.69 14.22 -4.11
N SER A 40 -4.43 13.76 -3.11
CA SER A 40 -4.44 12.35 -2.71
C SER A 40 -5.74 11.66 -3.10
N LYS A 41 -5.62 10.42 -3.61
CA LYS A 41 -6.76 9.56 -3.96
C LYS A 41 -6.68 8.25 -3.21
N ASN A 42 -7.83 7.75 -2.74
CA ASN A 42 -7.90 6.39 -2.23
C ASN A 42 -8.01 5.42 -3.40
N VAL A 43 -7.14 4.45 -3.43
CA VAL A 43 -7.14 3.40 -4.45
C VAL A 43 -7.11 2.01 -3.81
N HIS A 44 -7.63 1.02 -4.52
CA HIS A 44 -7.44 -0.38 -4.16
C HIS A 44 -6.28 -0.93 -4.99
N VAL A 45 -5.38 -1.62 -4.32
CA VAL A 45 -4.23 -2.25 -4.97
C VAL A 45 -4.24 -3.75 -4.71
N ASN A 46 -3.71 -4.50 -5.65
CA ASN A 46 -3.48 -5.93 -5.50
C ASN A 46 -2.04 -6.15 -5.04
N GLY A 47 -1.84 -7.16 -4.22
CA GLY A 47 -0.54 -7.53 -3.69
C GLY A 47 -0.51 -7.49 -2.17
N GLY A 48 0.46 -8.16 -1.60
CA GLY A 48 0.68 -8.22 -0.16
C GLY A 48 1.74 -7.21 0.27
N LEU A 49 1.50 -6.59 1.42
CA LEU A 49 2.39 -5.64 2.07
C LEU A 49 2.46 -5.95 3.57
N ASP A 50 3.48 -5.47 4.24
CA ASP A 50 3.59 -5.58 5.70
C ASP A 50 2.39 -4.96 6.42
N ALA A 51 1.74 -3.95 5.82
CA ALA A 51 0.50 -3.36 6.28
C ALA A 51 -0.62 -4.39 6.52
N ASN A 52 -0.70 -5.45 5.72
CA ASN A 52 -1.69 -6.52 5.89
C ASN A 52 -1.55 -7.19 7.26
N TRP A 53 -0.33 -7.45 7.71
CA TRP A 53 -0.04 -8.05 9.01
C TRP A 53 -0.22 -7.06 10.16
N LEU A 54 0.18 -5.81 9.97
CA LEU A 54 -0.01 -4.76 10.97
C LEU A 54 -1.50 -4.56 11.27
N ILE A 55 -2.32 -4.44 10.23
CA ILE A 55 -3.77 -4.28 10.36
C ILE A 55 -4.42 -5.51 10.99
N LYS A 56 -4.02 -6.72 10.58
CA LYS A 56 -4.50 -7.96 11.20
C LYS A 56 -4.24 -8.00 12.71
N ASN A 57 -3.13 -7.42 13.15
CA ASN A 57 -2.75 -7.33 14.56
C ASN A 57 -3.28 -6.06 15.26
N GLY A 58 -4.25 -5.38 14.67
CA GLY A 58 -4.94 -4.25 15.29
C GLY A 58 -4.19 -2.91 15.21
N ILE A 59 -3.15 -2.81 14.37
CA ILE A 59 -2.39 -1.58 14.16
C ILE A 59 -2.93 -0.89 12.90
N PRO A 60 -3.70 0.21 13.03
CA PRO A 60 -4.20 0.95 11.88
C PRO A 60 -3.04 1.46 11.01
N THR A 61 -2.94 0.95 9.81
CA THR A 61 -1.83 1.22 8.90
C THR A 61 -2.36 1.59 7.53
N VAL A 62 -1.85 2.67 6.95
CA VAL A 62 -2.12 3.09 5.59
C VAL A 62 -0.82 3.16 4.81
N THR A 63 -0.87 2.82 3.55
CA THR A 63 0.25 2.93 2.61
C THR A 63 -0.05 4.01 1.58
N PHE A 64 0.97 4.55 0.98
CA PHE A 64 0.84 5.50 -0.12
C PHE A 64 1.80 5.15 -1.24
N GLY A 65 1.46 5.54 -2.46
CA GLY A 65 2.28 5.29 -3.64
C GLY A 65 3.59 6.07 -3.61
N ASN A 66 4.56 5.57 -4.33
CA ASN A 66 5.90 6.15 -4.44
C ASN A 66 6.35 6.32 -5.90
N GLY A 67 5.41 6.35 -6.85
CA GLY A 67 5.73 6.47 -8.27
C GLY A 67 6.24 5.20 -8.94
N HIS A 68 6.10 4.05 -8.29
CA HIS A 68 6.52 2.76 -8.83
C HIS A 68 5.38 2.11 -9.63
N TYR A 69 5.65 1.76 -10.87
CA TYR A 69 4.70 1.21 -11.81
C TYR A 69 5.13 -0.14 -12.37
N ASN A 70 4.16 -0.97 -12.72
CA ASN A 70 4.33 -2.29 -13.31
C ASN A 70 5.31 -3.19 -12.55
N PRO A 71 5.18 -3.32 -11.21
CA PRO A 71 6.10 -4.13 -10.42
C PRO A 71 6.13 -5.58 -10.94
N HIS A 72 7.32 -6.20 -10.86
CA HIS A 72 7.55 -7.59 -11.29
C HIS A 72 7.39 -7.83 -12.79
N SER A 73 7.55 -6.81 -13.63
CA SER A 73 7.50 -6.92 -15.08
C SER A 73 8.74 -6.33 -15.75
N LEU A 74 8.92 -6.61 -17.05
CA LEU A 74 10.00 -6.01 -17.84
C LEU A 74 9.77 -4.52 -18.11
N ASP A 75 8.52 -4.05 -17.96
CA ASP A 75 8.13 -2.66 -18.14
C ASP A 75 8.08 -1.91 -16.79
N GLU A 76 8.75 -2.43 -15.78
CA GLU A 76 8.83 -1.81 -14.47
C GLU A 76 9.59 -0.50 -14.53
N TYR A 77 9.03 0.56 -13.94
CA TYR A 77 9.68 1.86 -13.89
C TYR A 77 9.31 2.66 -12.65
N LEU A 78 10.11 3.67 -12.37
CA LEU A 78 9.87 4.66 -11.34
C LEU A 78 9.65 6.04 -11.99
N ASP A 79 8.52 6.68 -11.70
CA ASP A 79 8.32 8.09 -11.98
C ASP A 79 9.06 8.92 -10.92
N ILE A 80 10.07 9.67 -11.36
CA ILE A 80 10.96 10.40 -10.45
C ILE A 80 10.22 11.52 -9.73
N GLN A 81 9.31 12.23 -10.41
CA GLN A 81 8.55 13.32 -9.80
C GLN A 81 7.60 12.78 -8.72
N GLU A 82 6.88 11.70 -8.99
CA GLU A 82 6.01 11.07 -8.00
C GLU A 82 6.81 10.48 -6.83
N TYR A 83 8.01 9.98 -7.09
CA TYR A 83 8.91 9.51 -6.04
C TYR A 83 9.36 10.65 -5.13
N GLU A 84 9.79 11.78 -5.69
CA GLU A 84 10.14 12.98 -4.92
C GLU A 84 8.96 13.49 -4.10
N ASP A 85 7.75 13.52 -4.69
CA ASP A 85 6.53 13.90 -3.99
C ASP A 85 6.21 12.94 -2.84
N SER A 86 6.45 11.66 -3.00
CA SER A 86 6.27 10.68 -1.92
C SER A 86 7.25 10.93 -0.75
N CYS A 87 8.50 11.30 -1.06
CA CYS A 87 9.49 11.68 -0.04
C CYS A 87 9.07 12.96 0.70
N ARG A 88 8.57 13.97 -0.01
CA ARG A 88 8.03 15.20 0.58
C ARG A 88 6.84 14.91 1.48
N LEU A 89 5.94 14.00 1.04
CA LEU A 89 4.80 13.56 1.85
C LEU A 89 5.26 12.85 3.12
N ALA A 90 6.24 11.96 3.04
CA ALA A 90 6.79 11.28 4.21
C ALA A 90 7.34 12.29 5.25
N ILE A 91 8.08 13.30 4.80
CA ILE A 91 8.58 14.39 5.65
C ILE A 91 7.42 15.17 6.27
N SER A 92 6.41 15.53 5.48
CA SER A 92 5.22 16.26 5.97
C SER A 92 4.47 15.47 7.05
N ILE A 93 4.37 14.15 6.92
CA ILE A 93 3.77 13.28 7.93
C ILE A 93 4.61 13.24 9.19
N ALA A 94 5.92 13.08 9.06
CA ALA A 94 6.83 12.94 10.19
C ALA A 94 7.00 14.24 11.02
N THR A 95 6.83 15.39 10.38
CA THR A 95 7.03 16.72 10.99
C THR A 95 5.74 17.48 11.30
N ARG A 96 4.61 16.81 11.26
CA ARG A 96 3.30 17.40 11.55
C ARG A 96 3.12 17.81 13.02
#